data_df5fc3354753b91e729a0d12db049af9
#
_entry.id   df5fc3354753b91e729a0d12db049af9
#
_cell.length_a   1.000
_cell.length_b   1.000
_cell.length_c   1.000
_cell.angle_alpha   90.00
_cell.angle_beta   90.00
_cell.angle_gamma   90.00
#
_symmetry.space_group_name_H-M   'P 1'
#
loop_
_entity.id
_entity.type
_entity.pdbx_description
1 polymer ?
#
loop_
_entity_poly.entity_id
_entity_poly.type
_entity_poly.pdbx_seq_one_letter_code
_entity_poly.pdbx_strand_id
1 'polypeptide(L)'
;GRAFKMNIVAYDPFLPDEVFKQQEATKASIDELIKVSDFISIHVPLTPETKDLFNKKSIAEMKDGAVVLNMSRGGIVNEADMYEALKEGRIGGYAADVMENELAGSGLTGNDTFASPLFDCDNFIVSPHIGAQSVDASKDIGIHITAKVKEALGL
;
A
#
# COMPACT_ATOMS: atom_id res chain seq x y z
N GLY A 1 11.28 8.91 4.86
CA GLY A 1 12.38 8.86 3.88
C GLY A 1 13.38 9.99 4.07
N ARG A 2 12.94 11.25 4.15
CA ARG A 2 13.85 12.42 4.30
C ARG A 2 14.73 12.32 5.56
N ALA A 3 14.17 11.92 6.68
CA ALA A 3 14.94 11.75 7.93
C ALA A 3 16.06 10.70 7.79
N PHE A 4 15.91 9.75 6.88
CA PHE A 4 16.91 8.74 6.54
C PHE A 4 17.80 9.15 5.34
N LYS A 5 17.69 10.41 4.86
CA LYS A 5 18.40 10.92 3.69
C LYS A 5 18.19 10.10 2.42
N MET A 6 16.99 9.52 2.26
CA MET A 6 16.60 8.81 1.06
C MET A 6 16.23 9.79 -0.04
N ASN A 7 16.48 9.44 -1.30
CA ASN A 7 15.93 10.13 -2.44
C ASN A 7 14.44 9.76 -2.56
N ILE A 8 13.56 10.74 -2.55
CA ILE A 8 12.12 10.55 -2.64
C ILE A 8 11.68 10.70 -4.09
N VAL A 9 11.12 9.62 -4.63
CA VAL A 9 10.46 9.60 -5.93
C VAL A 9 8.99 9.35 -5.70
N ALA A 10 8.11 10.09 -6.36
CA ALA A 10 6.68 9.96 -6.16
C ALA A 10 5.91 9.99 -7.48
N TYR A 11 4.84 9.21 -7.53
CA TYR A 11 3.85 9.18 -8.60
C TYR A 11 2.47 9.54 -8.04
N ASP A 12 1.84 10.52 -8.61
CA ASP A 12 0.44 10.85 -8.43
C ASP A 12 -0.05 11.53 -9.72
N PRO A 13 -1.06 10.95 -10.43
CA PRO A 13 -1.52 11.49 -11.70
C PRO A 13 -2.36 12.75 -11.55
N PHE A 14 -2.82 13.07 -10.34
CA PHE A 14 -3.75 14.18 -10.09
C PHE A 14 -3.07 15.42 -9.50
N LEU A 15 -1.87 15.27 -8.94
CA LEU A 15 -1.18 16.38 -8.28
C LEU A 15 -0.31 17.19 -9.24
N PRO A 16 -0.35 18.53 -9.16
CA PRO A 16 0.53 19.40 -9.94
C PRO A 16 1.99 19.31 -9.45
N ASP A 17 2.92 19.65 -10.31
CA ASP A 17 4.37 19.55 -10.07
C ASP A 17 4.84 20.35 -8.84
N GLU A 18 4.16 21.45 -8.52
CA GLU A 18 4.45 22.30 -7.37
C GLU A 18 4.33 21.55 -6.04
N VAL A 19 3.39 20.61 -5.95
CA VAL A 19 3.21 19.79 -4.74
C VAL A 19 4.42 18.88 -4.53
N PHE A 20 4.93 18.25 -5.59
CA PHE A 20 6.12 17.41 -5.50
C PHE A 20 7.34 18.22 -5.05
N LYS A 21 7.53 19.43 -5.61
CA LYS A 21 8.60 20.34 -5.22
C LYS A 21 8.50 20.76 -3.75
N GLN A 22 7.31 21.12 -3.28
CA GLN A 22 7.07 21.49 -1.87
C GLN A 22 7.37 20.33 -0.92
N GLN A 23 7.14 19.10 -1.37
CA GLN A 23 7.43 17.89 -0.61
C GLN A 23 8.87 17.37 -0.84
N GLU A 24 9.72 18.11 -1.55
CA GLU A 24 11.08 17.70 -1.88
C GLU A 24 11.15 16.30 -2.51
N ALA A 25 10.16 15.98 -3.35
CA ALA A 25 10.04 14.72 -4.07
C ALA A 25 10.24 14.92 -5.56
N THR A 26 10.90 13.97 -6.21
CA THR A 26 11.00 13.92 -7.66
C THR A 26 9.73 13.28 -8.22
N LYS A 27 8.99 14.01 -9.07
CA LYS A 27 7.86 13.44 -9.80
C LYS A 27 8.37 12.46 -10.85
N ALA A 28 7.75 11.29 -10.94
CA ALA A 28 8.07 10.27 -11.92
C ALA A 28 6.79 9.62 -12.47
N SER A 29 6.90 8.94 -13.60
CA SER A 29 5.88 7.99 -14.03
C SER A 29 5.91 6.75 -13.13
N ILE A 30 4.83 5.95 -13.16
CA ILE A 30 4.79 4.70 -12.40
C ILE A 30 5.90 3.72 -12.85
N ASP A 31 6.17 3.65 -14.15
CA ASP A 31 7.21 2.76 -14.70
C ASP A 31 8.62 3.20 -14.26
N GLU A 32 8.88 4.51 -14.21
CA GLU A 32 10.15 5.03 -13.70
C GLU A 32 10.30 4.75 -12.20
N LEU A 33 9.24 5.02 -11.41
CA LEU A 33 9.23 4.77 -9.97
C LEU A 33 9.56 3.31 -9.66
N ILE A 34 8.91 2.37 -10.34
CA ILE A 34 9.11 0.93 -10.17
C ILE A 34 10.58 0.55 -10.40
N LYS A 35 11.21 1.09 -11.45
CA LYS A 35 12.58 0.75 -11.86
C LYS A 35 13.66 1.31 -10.93
N VAL A 36 13.41 2.47 -10.33
CA VAL A 36 14.48 3.19 -9.58
C VAL A 36 14.38 3.02 -8.07
N SER A 37 13.27 2.50 -7.56
CA SER A 37 13.00 2.45 -6.13
C SER A 37 13.63 1.23 -5.45
N ASP A 38 14.23 1.47 -4.29
CA ASP A 38 14.65 0.42 -3.36
C ASP A 38 13.51 0.05 -2.39
N PHE A 39 12.65 1.03 -2.07
CA PHE A 39 11.43 0.86 -1.27
C PHE A 39 10.26 1.51 -2.00
N ILE A 40 9.16 0.78 -2.14
CA ILE A 40 7.92 1.28 -2.74
C ILE A 40 6.81 1.22 -1.70
N SER A 41 6.22 2.37 -1.37
CA SER A 41 5.07 2.46 -0.47
C SER A 41 3.82 2.86 -1.24
N ILE A 42 2.77 2.05 -1.13
CA ILE A 42 1.53 2.15 -1.90
C ILE A 42 0.46 2.83 -1.05
N HIS A 43 -0.13 3.92 -1.59
CA HIS A 43 -1.15 4.74 -0.92
C HIS A 43 -2.31 5.11 -1.85
N VAL A 44 -2.47 4.44 -2.98
CA VAL A 44 -3.54 4.69 -3.95
C VAL A 44 -4.81 3.92 -3.59
N PRO A 45 -6.02 4.40 -3.95
CA PRO A 45 -7.25 3.62 -3.80
C PRO A 45 -7.26 2.43 -4.77
N LEU A 46 -8.03 1.39 -4.44
CA LEU A 46 -8.31 0.30 -5.38
C LEU A 46 -9.35 0.76 -6.40
N THR A 47 -8.93 0.82 -7.66
CA THR A 47 -9.77 1.14 -8.82
C THR A 47 -9.48 0.13 -9.94
N PRO A 48 -10.25 0.10 -11.03
CA PRO A 48 -9.91 -0.74 -12.18
C PRO A 48 -8.48 -0.50 -12.71
N GLU A 49 -7.98 0.73 -12.62
CA GLU A 49 -6.64 1.12 -13.10
C GLU A 49 -5.52 0.74 -12.15
N THR A 50 -5.81 0.62 -10.85
CA THR A 50 -4.81 0.28 -9.82
C THR A 50 -4.88 -1.17 -9.38
N LYS A 51 -5.90 -1.92 -9.81
CA LYS A 51 -5.99 -3.35 -9.57
C LYS A 51 -4.84 -4.05 -10.27
N ASP A 52 -4.17 -4.95 -9.55
CA ASP A 52 -3.00 -5.69 -10.03
C ASP A 52 -1.90 -4.77 -10.63
N LEU A 53 -1.78 -3.55 -10.12
CA LEU A 53 -0.74 -2.59 -10.55
C LEU A 53 0.66 -3.18 -10.33
N PHE A 54 0.82 -3.90 -9.23
CA PHE A 54 2.02 -4.67 -8.91
C PHE A 54 1.76 -6.15 -9.19
N ASN A 55 2.00 -6.54 -10.43
CA ASN A 55 1.87 -7.90 -10.96
C ASN A 55 3.22 -8.44 -11.42
N LYS A 56 3.26 -9.65 -11.94
CA LYS A 56 4.48 -10.33 -12.41
C LYS A 56 5.33 -9.45 -13.33
N LYS A 57 4.70 -8.69 -14.23
CA LYS A 57 5.43 -7.82 -15.18
C LYS A 57 6.07 -6.64 -14.45
N SER A 58 5.32 -5.90 -13.65
CA SER A 58 5.84 -4.74 -12.93
C SER A 58 6.86 -5.14 -11.85
N ILE A 59 6.66 -6.28 -11.19
CA ILE A 59 7.61 -6.85 -10.22
C ILE A 59 8.93 -7.21 -10.91
N ALA A 60 8.89 -7.75 -12.13
CA ALA A 60 10.11 -8.06 -12.90
C ALA A 60 10.90 -6.81 -13.32
N GLU A 61 10.28 -5.63 -13.37
CA GLU A 61 10.94 -4.35 -13.69
C GLU A 61 11.56 -3.66 -12.45
N MET A 62 11.24 -4.12 -11.22
CA MET A 62 11.80 -3.56 -9.99
C MET A 62 13.30 -3.85 -9.87
N LYS A 63 13.98 -3.15 -8.97
CA LYS A 63 15.33 -3.53 -8.56
C LYS A 63 15.33 -4.89 -7.86
N ASP A 64 16.40 -5.66 -8.04
CA ASP A 64 16.62 -6.87 -7.27
C ASP A 64 16.70 -6.54 -5.78
N GLY A 65 15.94 -7.27 -4.97
CA GLY A 65 15.89 -7.04 -3.53
C GLY A 65 15.06 -5.82 -3.10
N ALA A 66 14.30 -5.20 -4.00
CA ALA A 66 13.39 -4.11 -3.63
C ALA A 66 12.39 -4.56 -2.55
N VAL A 67 11.94 -3.63 -1.73
CA VAL A 67 10.93 -3.86 -0.69
C VAL A 67 9.64 -3.13 -1.05
N VAL A 68 8.51 -3.83 -0.96
CA VAL A 68 7.18 -3.29 -1.24
C VAL A 68 6.36 -3.19 0.04
N LEU A 69 5.67 -2.06 0.25
CA LEU A 69 4.80 -1.83 1.39
C LEU A 69 3.39 -1.47 0.89
N ASN A 70 2.40 -2.31 1.15
CA ASN A 70 1.00 -2.01 0.82
C ASN A 70 0.23 -1.57 2.07
N MET A 71 0.10 -0.25 2.22
CA MET A 71 -0.64 0.40 3.30
C MET A 71 -1.99 0.96 2.82
N SER A 72 -2.54 0.41 1.73
CA SER A 72 -3.69 0.98 1.06
C SER A 72 -4.88 0.02 0.96
N ARG A 73 -4.89 -0.86 -0.06
CA ARG A 73 -5.97 -1.83 -0.28
C ARG A 73 -5.41 -3.15 -0.83
N GLY A 74 -6.02 -4.27 -0.43
CA GLY A 74 -5.80 -5.56 -1.09
C GLY A 74 -6.19 -5.49 -2.56
N GLY A 75 -5.55 -6.31 -3.41
CA GLY A 75 -5.78 -6.37 -4.85
C GLY A 75 -5.07 -5.30 -5.68
N ILE A 76 -4.28 -4.40 -5.07
CA ILE A 76 -3.35 -3.51 -5.80
C ILE A 76 -2.05 -4.25 -6.11
N VAL A 77 -1.59 -5.06 -5.19
CA VAL A 77 -0.52 -6.04 -5.38
C VAL A 77 -1.17 -7.38 -5.68
N ASN A 78 -0.79 -8.02 -6.79
CA ASN A 78 -1.18 -9.41 -7.04
C ASN A 78 -0.39 -10.31 -6.08
N GLU A 79 -1.06 -10.89 -5.11
CA GLU A 79 -0.42 -11.64 -4.02
C GLU A 79 0.21 -12.94 -4.50
N ALA A 80 -0.34 -13.57 -5.52
CA ALA A 80 0.26 -14.79 -6.10
C ALA A 80 1.60 -14.48 -6.78
N ASP A 81 1.66 -13.40 -7.57
CA ASP A 81 2.89 -12.97 -8.24
C ASP A 81 3.94 -12.48 -7.22
N MET A 82 3.49 -11.80 -6.16
CA MET A 82 4.36 -11.34 -5.08
C MET A 82 4.93 -12.53 -4.29
N TYR A 83 4.12 -13.55 -4.01
CA TYR A 83 4.56 -14.77 -3.36
C TYR A 83 5.70 -15.45 -4.14
N GLU A 84 5.53 -15.66 -5.44
CA GLU A 84 6.56 -16.25 -6.29
C GLU A 84 7.84 -15.39 -6.27
N ALA A 85 7.72 -14.08 -6.38
CA ALA A 85 8.85 -13.16 -6.36
C ALA A 85 9.63 -13.16 -5.02
N LEU A 86 8.94 -13.31 -3.89
CA LEU A 86 9.56 -13.47 -2.58
C LEU A 86 10.29 -14.81 -2.45
N LYS A 87 9.68 -15.91 -2.91
CA LYS A 87 10.27 -17.25 -2.88
C LYS A 87 11.51 -17.36 -3.76
N GLU A 88 11.52 -16.69 -4.91
CA GLU A 88 12.66 -16.62 -5.82
C GLU A 88 13.76 -15.66 -5.33
N GLY A 89 13.51 -14.87 -4.29
CA GLY A 89 14.43 -13.85 -3.79
C GLY A 89 14.54 -12.62 -4.71
N ARG A 90 13.63 -12.48 -5.67
CA ARG A 90 13.56 -11.35 -6.60
C ARG A 90 13.17 -10.07 -5.86
N ILE A 91 12.24 -10.18 -4.91
CA ILE A 91 11.81 -9.11 -4.00
C ILE A 91 12.41 -9.40 -2.62
N GLY A 92 13.05 -8.40 -2.01
CA GLY A 92 13.73 -8.51 -0.72
C GLY A 92 12.77 -8.58 0.46
N GLY A 93 11.57 -8.00 0.34
CA GLY A 93 10.54 -8.05 1.36
C GLY A 93 9.21 -7.46 0.90
N TYR A 94 8.13 -7.96 1.50
CA TYR A 94 6.79 -7.41 1.33
C TYR A 94 6.17 -7.16 2.71
N ALA A 95 5.63 -5.97 2.92
CA ALA A 95 4.87 -5.63 4.11
C ALA A 95 3.47 -5.17 3.71
N ALA A 96 2.44 -5.66 4.39
CA ALA A 96 1.05 -5.32 4.09
C ALA A 96 0.23 -5.09 5.37
N ASP A 97 -0.55 -4.01 5.38
CA ASP A 97 -1.63 -3.82 6.36
C ASP A 97 -2.97 -4.31 5.79
N VAL A 98 -3.00 -4.64 4.50
CA VAL A 98 -4.18 -5.02 3.72
C VAL A 98 -3.87 -6.21 2.83
N MET A 99 -4.81 -7.14 2.70
CA MET A 99 -4.64 -8.35 1.90
C MET A 99 -5.80 -8.54 0.92
N GLU A 100 -5.55 -9.31 -0.14
CA GLU A 100 -6.64 -9.78 -1.01
C GLU A 100 -7.61 -10.64 -0.18
N ASN A 101 -8.90 -10.48 -0.45
CA ASN A 101 -9.95 -11.27 0.20
C ASN A 101 -10.00 -11.20 1.74
N GLU A 102 -9.36 -10.21 2.37
CA GLU A 102 -9.42 -10.02 3.82
C GLU A 102 -10.87 -9.93 4.36
N LEU A 103 -11.80 -9.39 3.56
CA LEU A 103 -13.21 -9.31 3.89
C LEU A 103 -13.95 -10.65 3.77
N ALA A 104 -13.44 -11.58 2.96
CA ALA A 104 -14.04 -12.91 2.83
C ALA A 104 -13.85 -13.75 4.11
N GLY A 105 -12.76 -13.50 4.86
CA GLY A 105 -12.54 -14.09 6.18
C GLY A 105 -13.16 -13.30 7.33
N SER A 106 -13.63 -12.07 7.10
CA SER A 106 -14.29 -11.22 8.11
C SER A 106 -15.79 -11.51 8.26
N GLY A 107 -16.30 -12.55 7.62
CA GLY A 107 -17.62 -13.09 7.93
C GLY A 107 -17.68 -13.38 9.42
N LEU A 108 -18.60 -12.72 10.14
CA LEU A 108 -18.81 -12.73 11.58
C LEU A 108 -19.10 -14.12 12.18
N THR A 109 -18.76 -15.20 11.51
CA THR A 109 -19.02 -16.59 11.94
C THR A 109 -17.91 -17.19 12.81
N GLY A 110 -16.81 -16.46 13.03
CA GLY A 110 -15.79 -16.81 14.05
C GLY A 110 -14.94 -18.06 13.76
N ASN A 111 -15.13 -18.73 12.62
CA ASN A 111 -14.45 -19.99 12.28
C ASN A 111 -13.65 -19.96 10.98
N ASP A 112 -13.70 -18.86 10.22
CA ASP A 112 -12.96 -18.76 8.97
C ASP A 112 -11.54 -18.26 9.26
N THR A 113 -10.56 -19.14 9.14
CA THR A 113 -9.15 -18.77 9.18
C THR A 113 -8.78 -18.14 7.84
N PHE A 114 -8.42 -16.87 7.87
CA PHE A 114 -7.79 -16.23 6.72
C PHE A 114 -6.42 -16.90 6.47
N ALA A 115 -6.23 -17.44 5.28
CA ALA A 115 -5.00 -18.14 4.90
C ALA A 115 -4.44 -17.53 3.61
N SER A 116 -3.13 -17.31 3.59
CA SER A 116 -2.42 -16.85 2.40
C SER A 116 -1.08 -17.58 2.32
N PRO A 117 -0.62 -18.02 1.13
CA PRO A 117 0.71 -18.57 0.94
C PRO A 117 1.84 -17.62 1.38
N LEU A 118 1.59 -16.32 1.39
CA LEU A 118 2.54 -15.30 1.85
C LEU A 118 2.98 -15.52 3.30
N PHE A 119 2.14 -16.14 4.15
CA PHE A 119 2.50 -16.42 5.55
C PHE A 119 3.64 -17.44 5.69
N ASP A 120 3.95 -18.17 4.63
CA ASP A 120 5.08 -19.11 4.58
C ASP A 120 6.40 -18.44 4.14
N CYS A 121 6.40 -17.11 3.92
CA CYS A 121 7.58 -16.35 3.51
C CYS A 121 8.20 -15.61 4.71
N ASP A 122 9.46 -15.89 5.02
CA ASP A 122 10.20 -15.24 6.13
C ASP A 122 10.38 -13.73 5.92
N ASN A 123 10.33 -13.27 4.66
CA ASN A 123 10.47 -11.88 4.25
C ASN A 123 9.10 -11.20 3.98
N PHE A 124 8.02 -11.75 4.53
CA PHE A 124 6.69 -11.14 4.54
C PHE A 124 6.30 -10.69 5.94
N ILE A 125 5.77 -9.47 6.05
CA ILE A 125 5.24 -8.91 7.30
C ILE A 125 3.82 -8.44 7.06
N VAL A 126 2.88 -8.80 7.95
CA VAL A 126 1.49 -8.39 7.86
C VAL A 126 1.00 -7.79 9.17
N SER A 127 0.16 -6.77 9.07
CA SER A 127 -0.66 -6.27 10.18
C SER A 127 -2.16 -6.41 9.81
N PRO A 128 -3.07 -6.58 10.80
CA PRO A 128 -4.45 -6.96 10.53
C PRO A 128 -5.34 -5.76 10.23
N HIS A 129 -4.99 -4.94 9.23
CA HIS A 129 -5.70 -3.75 8.76
C HIS A 129 -6.00 -2.76 9.90
N ILE A 130 -4.98 -2.39 10.63
CA ILE A 130 -5.07 -1.55 11.83
C ILE A 130 -4.49 -0.13 11.66
N GLY A 131 -4.06 0.23 10.47
CA GLY A 131 -3.43 1.54 10.22
C GLY A 131 -4.26 2.74 10.66
N ALA A 132 -5.59 2.65 10.59
CA ALA A 132 -6.52 3.69 11.04
C ALA A 132 -7.16 3.41 12.41
N GLN A 133 -6.73 2.37 13.13
CA GLN A 133 -7.40 1.91 14.37
C GLN A 133 -6.68 2.33 15.65
N SER A 134 -5.71 3.24 15.58
CA SER A 134 -5.17 3.85 16.79
C SER A 134 -6.23 4.71 17.49
N VAL A 135 -6.10 4.88 18.82
CA VAL A 135 -7.01 5.71 19.62
C VAL A 135 -7.10 7.13 19.05
N ASP A 136 -5.95 7.71 18.69
CA ASP A 136 -5.88 9.06 18.14
C ASP A 136 -6.52 9.14 16.76
N ALA A 137 -6.23 8.19 15.85
CA ALA A 137 -6.83 8.15 14.52
C ALA A 137 -8.36 8.01 14.59
N SER A 138 -8.87 7.12 15.45
CA SER A 138 -10.31 6.94 15.65
C SER A 138 -10.99 8.20 16.17
N LYS A 139 -10.34 8.92 17.12
CA LYS A 139 -10.81 10.19 17.64
C LYS A 139 -10.85 11.28 16.56
N ASP A 140 -9.78 11.41 15.79
CA ASP A 140 -9.67 12.41 14.72
C ASP A 140 -10.69 12.15 13.60
N ILE A 141 -10.87 10.91 13.20
CA ILE A 141 -11.91 10.51 12.24
C ILE A 141 -13.29 10.91 12.77
N GLY A 142 -13.60 10.61 14.04
CA GLY A 142 -14.87 10.98 14.67
C GLY A 142 -15.12 12.49 14.65
N ILE A 143 -14.11 13.29 15.00
CA ILE A 143 -14.18 14.76 14.98
C ILE A 143 -14.44 15.28 13.55
N HIS A 144 -13.67 14.80 12.58
CA HIS A 144 -13.79 15.26 11.18
C HIS A 144 -15.12 14.87 10.56
N ILE A 145 -15.60 13.64 10.76
CA ILE A 145 -16.90 13.20 10.26
C ILE A 145 -18.01 14.03 10.88
N THR A 146 -17.98 14.25 12.21
CA THR A 146 -18.99 15.05 12.90
C THR A 146 -19.02 16.49 12.37
N ALA A 147 -17.87 17.10 12.13
CA ALA A 147 -17.78 18.44 11.54
C ALA A 147 -18.41 18.51 10.15
N LYS A 148 -18.07 17.53 9.27
CA LYS A 148 -18.64 17.46 7.91
C LYS A 148 -20.14 17.21 7.90
N VAL A 149 -20.66 16.37 8.78
CA VAL A 149 -22.10 16.13 8.91
C VAL A 149 -22.82 17.42 9.36
N LYS A 150 -22.28 18.15 10.35
CA LYS A 150 -22.84 19.43 10.78
C LYS A 150 -22.88 20.44 9.64
N GLU A 151 -21.78 20.59 8.91
CA GLU A 151 -21.70 21.48 7.75
C GLU A 151 -22.76 21.12 6.70
N ALA A 152 -22.91 19.83 6.37
CA ALA A 152 -23.89 19.35 5.39
C ALA A 152 -25.35 19.56 5.82
N LEU A 153 -25.62 19.57 7.13
CA LEU A 153 -26.95 19.80 7.72
C LEU A 153 -27.21 21.27 8.05
N GLY A 154 -26.23 22.16 7.86
CA GLY A 154 -26.36 23.58 8.19
C GLY A 154 -26.39 23.84 9.68
N LEU A 155 -25.74 23.02 10.52
CA LEU A 155 -25.69 23.08 11.98
C LEU A 155 -24.39 23.71 12.50
#